data_41a5fc0078e3afed32204fc0e10d553f
#
_entry.id   41a5fc0078e3afed32204fc0e10d553f
#
_cell.length_a   1.000
_cell.length_b   1.000
_cell.length_c   1.000
_cell.angle_alpha   90.00
_cell.angle_beta   90.00
_cell.angle_gamma   90.00
#
_symmetry.space_group_name_H-M   'P 1'
#
loop_
_entity.id
_entity.type
_entity.pdbx_description
1 polymer ?
#
loop_
_entity_poly.entity_id
_entity_poly.type
_entity_poly.pdbx_seq_one_letter_code
_entity_poly.pdbx_strand_id
1 'polypeptide(L)'
;EYEIDGIIFTPAGLHYREAIKQKIRINTEYYNTISFKWKPVEQSTIDFYMMPIDSDHAKKLRKQAGIVTNTSENLYALCSGVDIITFKKLNLEFFEGYVAPESENSYQYFPIQFSPYDKPYMYLWSSKETDLGGRVAEFKFVNKDGSMLKKPEIVRMRDDRTNDIRKGEYFGNALRYSELIWHSIKHPLTFEMLGSNMSDIGGYFQSNSNDDYFAQRAFNSFVKNELISTYLAPLIKQGLASIIDLGAGKGQDLARVIDAGFTEVTMVDRDIDAIYELLQRKYNLRIKTKDTSASVHIRQIDFEDAYEDIIANTNLPTGVTAGMMNFAIHYLAHDKTDHNKNLPMNDLFKLVNHVLKANGYFVITCFDGKAIFDLLSDKDEWSTDNKKYSIKKAYTSAELTSLNQAIDVLLPFSGGSYYREYLVNMQFIESIANNNGFEMIANESFATMLRQFKKNNPKVYNQLTDMDKEYVSLYCFAVFKKQ
;
A
#
# COMPACT_ATOMS: atom_id res chain seq x y z
N GLU A 1 31.83 -14.31 24.59
CA GLU A 1 31.27 -13.70 23.37
C GLU A 1 30.08 -12.84 23.79
N TYR A 2 30.08 -11.55 23.43
CA TYR A 2 28.95 -10.67 23.68
C TYR A 2 28.02 -10.74 22.47
N GLU A 3 26.75 -11.05 22.68
CA GLU A 3 25.73 -10.89 21.63
C GLU A 3 25.56 -9.41 21.34
N ILE A 4 25.81 -9.02 20.08
CA ILE A 4 25.65 -7.63 19.64
C ILE A 4 24.19 -7.44 19.22
N ASP A 5 23.45 -6.58 19.93
CA ASP A 5 22.05 -6.22 19.60
C ASP A 5 21.96 -5.25 18.39
N GLY A 6 22.89 -5.35 17.46
CA GLY A 6 22.94 -4.55 16.24
C GLY A 6 23.95 -3.40 16.28
N ILE A 7 23.93 -2.59 15.22
CA ILE A 7 24.84 -1.44 15.03
C ILE A 7 24.02 -0.15 14.99
N ILE A 8 24.49 0.88 15.70
CA ILE A 8 23.87 2.21 15.66
C ILE A 8 24.79 3.14 14.86
N PHE A 9 24.26 3.67 13.76
CA PHE A 9 24.92 4.67 12.94
C PHE A 9 24.44 6.05 13.36
N THR A 10 25.35 6.92 13.77
CA THR A 10 25.05 8.30 14.16
C THR A 10 25.97 9.25 13.40
N PRO A 11 25.45 10.35 12.79
CA PRO A 11 26.30 11.32 12.10
C PRO A 11 27.34 11.94 13.02
N ALA A 12 28.63 11.86 12.65
CA ALA A 12 29.75 12.33 13.48
C ALA A 12 29.74 13.86 13.74
N GLY A 13 29.09 14.64 12.89
CA GLY A 13 29.03 16.11 12.98
C GLY A 13 27.87 16.66 13.81
N LEU A 14 27.00 15.81 14.36
CA LEU A 14 25.82 16.26 15.14
C LEU A 14 26.05 16.10 16.64
N HIS A 15 26.14 17.22 17.35
CA HIS A 15 26.13 17.22 18.83
C HIS A 15 24.76 16.77 19.36
N TYR A 16 24.68 15.55 19.87
CA TYR A 16 23.47 14.95 20.43
C TYR A 16 22.75 15.84 21.46
N ARG A 17 23.51 16.61 22.28
CA ARG A 17 22.95 17.54 23.27
C ARG A 17 22.42 18.85 22.68
N GLU A 18 22.90 19.30 21.53
CA GLU A 18 22.43 20.54 20.90
C GLU A 18 21.12 20.30 20.15
N ALA A 19 20.94 19.14 19.52
CA ALA A 19 19.68 18.75 18.88
C ALA A 19 18.50 18.68 19.88
N ILE A 20 18.78 18.29 21.14
CA ILE A 20 17.78 18.24 22.20
C ILE A 20 17.53 19.61 22.85
N LYS A 21 18.57 20.46 22.98
CA LYS A 21 18.46 21.78 23.64
C LYS A 21 17.88 22.87 22.74
N GLN A 22 18.18 22.84 21.48
CA GLN A 22 17.45 23.67 20.53
C GLN A 22 16.06 23.03 20.42
N LYS A 23 15.04 23.68 20.96
CA LYS A 23 13.62 23.43 20.65
C LYS A 23 13.37 23.73 19.17
N ILE A 24 14.19 23.19 18.30
CA ILE A 24 13.92 23.11 16.89
C ILE A 24 12.65 22.29 16.86
N ARG A 25 11.57 22.85 16.38
CA ARG A 25 10.41 22.13 15.87
C ARG A 25 10.91 21.29 14.70
N ILE A 26 11.65 20.25 15.05
CA ILE A 26 12.19 19.28 14.14
C ILE A 26 10.95 18.51 13.71
N ASN A 27 10.61 18.68 12.46
CA ASN A 27 9.66 17.83 11.78
C ASN A 27 9.97 16.39 12.19
N THR A 28 8.99 15.59 12.56
CA THR A 28 9.17 14.20 13.02
C THR A 28 9.99 13.37 12.04
N GLU A 29 10.04 13.74 10.77
CA GLU A 29 10.93 13.19 9.74
C GLU A 29 12.43 13.38 10.06
N TYR A 30 12.82 14.46 10.71
CA TYR A 30 14.23 14.74 10.99
C TYR A 30 14.81 13.89 12.13
N TYR A 31 14.00 13.53 13.13
CA TYR A 31 14.44 12.62 14.22
C TYR A 31 14.73 11.21 13.72
N ASN A 32 14.00 10.74 12.73
CA ASN A 32 14.23 9.43 12.11
C ASN A 32 15.49 9.39 11.23
N THR A 33 16.10 10.54 10.93
CA THR A 33 17.31 10.64 10.09
C THR A 33 18.61 10.84 10.88
N ILE A 34 18.55 11.00 12.21
CA ILE A 34 19.75 11.32 13.02
C ILE A 34 20.54 10.07 13.42
N SER A 35 19.86 8.97 13.68
CA SER A 35 20.53 7.70 14.03
C SER A 35 19.77 6.52 13.45
N PHE A 36 20.50 5.59 12.86
CA PHE A 36 19.94 4.34 12.36
C PHE A 36 20.42 3.19 13.23
N LYS A 37 19.51 2.36 13.71
CA LYS A 37 19.86 1.10 14.33
C LYS A 37 19.61 -0.02 13.34
N TRP A 38 20.68 -0.66 12.91
CA TRP A 38 20.61 -1.89 12.13
C TRP A 38 20.67 -3.09 13.07
N LYS A 39 19.83 -4.09 12.80
CA LYS A 39 19.84 -5.39 13.48
C LYS A 39 19.82 -6.51 12.43
N PRO A 40 20.54 -7.60 12.67
CA PRO A 40 20.31 -8.83 11.91
C PRO A 40 18.84 -9.25 12.00
N VAL A 41 18.29 -9.79 10.92
CA VAL A 41 16.85 -10.13 10.86
C VAL A 41 16.44 -11.17 11.90
N GLU A 42 17.32 -12.12 12.22
CA GLU A 42 17.13 -13.14 13.23
C GLU A 42 17.02 -12.61 14.66
N GLN A 43 17.43 -11.37 14.88
CA GLN A 43 17.30 -10.66 16.16
C GLN A 43 16.10 -9.69 16.16
N SER A 44 15.37 -9.59 15.04
CA SER A 44 14.19 -8.74 14.95
C SER A 44 13.00 -9.43 15.59
N THR A 45 12.44 -8.81 16.62
CA THR A 45 11.36 -9.36 17.44
C THR A 45 10.21 -8.37 17.59
N ILE A 46 9.01 -8.87 17.85
CA ILE A 46 7.82 -8.07 18.14
C ILE A 46 7.22 -8.54 19.47
N ASP A 47 6.89 -7.60 20.34
CA ASP A 47 6.16 -7.88 21.57
C ASP A 47 4.66 -7.90 21.29
N PHE A 48 4.01 -9.04 21.58
CA PHE A 48 2.56 -9.18 21.46
C PHE A 48 1.92 -9.54 22.78
N TYR A 49 0.74 -8.97 23.03
CA TYR A 49 -0.18 -9.42 24.06
C TYR A 49 -0.96 -10.63 23.51
N MET A 50 -1.00 -11.70 24.29
CA MET A 50 -1.67 -12.96 23.93
C MET A 50 -3.09 -12.96 24.45
N MET A 51 -4.07 -12.73 23.57
CA MET A 51 -5.48 -12.76 23.89
C MET A 51 -6.03 -14.16 23.72
N PRO A 52 -6.59 -14.79 24.77
CA PRO A 52 -7.19 -16.11 24.64
C PRO A 52 -8.38 -16.10 23.68
N ILE A 53 -8.48 -17.12 22.83
CA ILE A 53 -9.63 -17.35 21.96
C ILE A 53 -10.43 -18.49 22.56
N ASP A 54 -11.75 -18.28 22.71
CA ASP A 54 -12.63 -19.33 23.23
C ASP A 54 -12.64 -20.60 22.35
N SER A 55 -13.09 -21.70 22.94
CA SER A 55 -13.00 -23.02 22.31
C SER A 55 -13.82 -23.16 21.02
N ASP A 56 -14.94 -22.45 20.90
CA ASP A 56 -15.83 -22.57 19.74
C ASP A 56 -15.30 -21.73 18.58
N HIS A 57 -14.82 -20.51 18.85
CA HIS A 57 -14.13 -19.69 17.88
C HIS A 57 -12.83 -20.36 17.41
N ALA A 58 -12.06 -20.94 18.32
CA ALA A 58 -10.86 -21.71 17.99
C ALA A 58 -11.15 -22.90 17.05
N LYS A 59 -12.24 -23.62 17.25
CA LYS A 59 -12.69 -24.71 16.35
C LYS A 59 -13.00 -24.18 14.94
N LYS A 60 -13.70 -23.04 14.86
CA LYS A 60 -14.03 -22.39 13.57
C LYS A 60 -12.79 -21.97 12.82
N LEU A 61 -11.84 -21.30 13.48
CA LEU A 61 -10.57 -20.86 12.89
C LEU A 61 -9.71 -22.06 12.41
N ARG A 62 -9.66 -23.14 13.20
CA ARG A 62 -8.95 -24.37 12.82
C ARG A 62 -9.52 -24.98 11.54
N LYS A 63 -10.85 -25.05 11.45
CA LYS A 63 -11.52 -25.57 10.25
C LYS A 63 -11.22 -24.71 9.03
N GLN A 64 -11.22 -23.38 9.16
CA GLN A 64 -10.92 -22.45 8.08
C GLN A 64 -9.45 -22.56 7.62
N ALA A 65 -8.52 -22.78 8.55
CA ALA A 65 -7.10 -22.91 8.25
C ALA A 65 -6.69 -24.32 7.77
N GLY A 66 -7.64 -25.27 7.63
CA GLY A 66 -7.33 -26.65 7.23
C GLY A 66 -6.48 -27.42 8.24
N ILE A 67 -6.37 -26.92 9.47
CA ILE A 67 -5.53 -27.54 10.51
C ILE A 67 -6.28 -28.74 11.10
N VAL A 68 -5.77 -29.93 10.84
CA VAL A 68 -6.25 -31.19 11.50
C VAL A 68 -5.99 -31.05 13.00
N THR A 69 -7.05 -30.94 13.75
CA THR A 69 -7.03 -30.52 15.14
C THR A 69 -6.48 -31.56 16.09
N ASN A 70 -5.38 -31.21 16.75
CA ASN A 70 -5.17 -31.74 18.10
C ASN A 70 -5.97 -30.82 19.07
N THR A 71 -7.03 -31.33 19.68
CA THR A 71 -7.93 -30.61 20.60
C THR A 71 -7.25 -30.21 21.92
N SER A 72 -5.96 -30.51 22.07
CA SER A 72 -5.16 -30.31 23.27
C SER A 72 -4.40 -28.95 23.28
N GLU A 73 -4.54 -28.11 22.29
CA GLU A 73 -3.82 -26.81 22.24
C GLU A 73 -4.76 -25.62 22.51
N ASN A 74 -4.28 -24.66 23.29
CA ASN A 74 -4.89 -23.34 23.44
C ASN A 74 -4.53 -22.46 22.22
N LEU A 75 -5.45 -21.61 21.80
CA LEU A 75 -5.25 -20.64 20.73
C LEU A 75 -5.26 -19.24 21.31
N TYR A 76 -4.32 -18.42 20.88
CA TYR A 76 -4.21 -17.01 21.27
C TYR A 76 -4.12 -16.13 20.05
N ALA A 77 -4.87 -15.02 20.04
CA ALA A 77 -4.65 -13.93 19.09
C ALA A 77 -3.43 -13.12 19.54
N LEU A 78 -2.56 -12.79 18.60
CA LEU A 78 -1.42 -11.90 18.85
C LEU A 78 -1.84 -10.45 18.63
N CYS A 79 -1.85 -9.66 19.71
CA CYS A 79 -2.35 -8.27 19.69
C CYS A 79 -1.24 -7.25 19.95
N SER A 80 -1.28 -6.16 19.17
CA SER A 80 -0.47 -4.96 19.38
C SER A 80 -1.28 -3.88 20.09
N GLY A 81 -0.62 -2.95 20.76
CA GLY A 81 -1.26 -1.84 21.44
C GLY A 81 -1.58 -0.68 20.49
N VAL A 82 -2.73 -0.03 20.69
CA VAL A 82 -3.12 1.19 19.97
C VAL A 82 -3.64 2.21 20.94
N ASP A 83 -3.17 3.45 20.84
CA ASP A 83 -3.72 4.58 21.60
C ASP A 83 -5.12 4.96 21.09
N ILE A 84 -5.90 5.63 21.96
CA ILE A 84 -7.30 5.98 21.68
C ILE A 84 -7.44 6.90 20.45
N ILE A 85 -6.45 7.77 20.19
CA ILE A 85 -6.50 8.68 19.04
C ILE A 85 -6.33 7.89 17.75
N THR A 86 -5.33 7.02 17.69
CA THR A 86 -5.09 6.13 16.54
C THR A 86 -6.24 5.14 16.37
N PHE A 87 -6.78 4.58 17.46
CA PHE A 87 -7.93 3.68 17.45
C PHE A 87 -9.14 4.34 16.77
N LYS A 88 -9.55 5.53 17.22
CA LYS A 88 -10.67 6.28 16.64
C LYS A 88 -10.38 6.72 15.21
N LYS A 89 -9.19 7.24 14.94
CA LYS A 89 -8.78 7.74 13.62
C LYS A 89 -8.79 6.66 12.53
N LEU A 90 -8.30 5.46 12.87
CA LEU A 90 -8.21 4.32 11.93
C LEU A 90 -9.46 3.43 12.00
N ASN A 91 -10.51 3.83 12.72
CA ASN A 91 -11.76 3.09 12.88
C ASN A 91 -11.49 1.60 13.18
N LEU A 92 -10.59 1.35 14.14
CA LEU A 92 -10.21 0.00 14.51
C LEU A 92 -11.29 -0.64 15.39
N GLU A 93 -11.36 -1.95 15.35
CA GLU A 93 -12.27 -2.74 16.16
C GLU A 93 -11.50 -3.49 17.25
N PHE A 94 -12.12 -3.64 18.41
CA PHE A 94 -11.59 -4.51 19.45
C PHE A 94 -11.64 -5.97 18.99
N PHE A 95 -10.67 -6.73 19.49
CA PHE A 95 -10.73 -8.17 19.32
C PHE A 95 -12.02 -8.73 19.96
N GLU A 96 -12.71 -9.63 19.27
CA GLU A 96 -13.92 -10.28 19.75
C GLU A 96 -13.68 -10.93 21.15
N GLY A 97 -14.51 -10.56 22.12
CA GLY A 97 -14.36 -11.01 23.52
C GLY A 97 -13.49 -10.12 24.40
N TYR A 98 -12.85 -9.07 23.87
CA TYR A 98 -12.21 -8.06 24.69
C TYR A 98 -13.25 -7.11 25.28
N VAL A 99 -13.27 -7.05 26.60
CA VAL A 99 -14.11 -6.10 27.32
C VAL A 99 -13.26 -4.88 27.67
N ALA A 100 -13.54 -3.76 27.02
CA ALA A 100 -12.91 -2.50 27.35
C ALA A 100 -13.27 -2.13 28.80
N PRO A 101 -12.32 -1.62 29.58
CA PRO A 101 -12.60 -1.17 30.94
C PRO A 101 -13.63 -0.05 30.98
N GLU A 102 -14.45 0.00 32.03
CA GLU A 102 -15.57 0.95 32.17
C GLU A 102 -15.19 2.44 32.14
N SER A 103 -13.92 2.79 32.38
CA SER A 103 -13.44 4.15 32.26
C SER A 103 -12.46 4.31 31.11
N GLU A 104 -12.91 4.95 30.04
CA GLU A 104 -12.06 5.34 28.90
C GLU A 104 -10.82 6.16 29.29
N ASN A 105 -10.84 6.79 30.46
CA ASN A 105 -9.74 7.61 30.97
C ASN A 105 -8.63 6.82 31.67
N SER A 106 -8.82 5.51 31.93
CA SER A 106 -7.87 4.69 32.67
C SER A 106 -6.89 3.95 31.74
N TYR A 107 -7.16 3.88 30.43
CA TYR A 107 -6.34 3.11 29.51
C TYR A 107 -5.87 3.99 28.35
N GLN A 108 -4.57 4.09 28.21
CA GLN A 108 -3.95 4.81 27.10
C GLN A 108 -3.86 3.95 25.82
N TYR A 109 -3.91 2.62 25.97
CA TYR A 109 -3.72 1.67 24.88
C TYR A 109 -4.75 0.54 24.91
N PHE A 110 -5.13 0.07 23.71
CA PHE A 110 -6.09 -1.01 23.48
C PHE A 110 -5.46 -2.13 22.65
N PRO A 111 -5.79 -3.40 22.90
CA PRO A 111 -5.27 -4.52 22.11
C PRO A 111 -6.01 -4.63 20.79
N ILE A 112 -5.26 -4.60 19.70
CA ILE A 112 -5.75 -4.86 18.35
C ILE A 112 -5.05 -6.09 17.80
N GLN A 113 -5.80 -7.04 17.27
CA GLN A 113 -5.22 -8.22 16.67
C GLN A 113 -4.32 -7.83 15.49
N PHE A 114 -3.09 -8.34 15.50
CA PHE A 114 -2.11 -8.03 14.49
C PHE A 114 -2.42 -8.77 13.18
N SER A 115 -2.58 -8.01 12.11
CA SER A 115 -2.79 -8.48 10.75
C SER A 115 -1.80 -7.77 9.83
N PRO A 116 -0.65 -8.37 9.53
CA PRO A 116 0.32 -7.77 8.64
C PRO A 116 -0.20 -7.72 7.19
N TYR A 117 0.43 -6.89 6.36
CA TYR A 117 -0.03 -6.60 4.99
C TYR A 117 0.05 -7.81 4.03
N ASP A 118 0.86 -8.83 4.36
CA ASP A 118 1.09 -10.02 3.52
C ASP A 118 0.45 -11.29 4.08
N LYS A 119 -0.24 -11.21 5.23
CA LYS A 119 -0.86 -12.36 5.89
C LYS A 119 -2.18 -11.98 6.54
N PRO A 120 -3.09 -12.97 6.74
CA PRO A 120 -4.23 -12.80 7.61
C PRO A 120 -3.78 -12.63 9.08
N TYR A 121 -4.75 -12.49 9.96
CA TYR A 121 -4.52 -12.36 11.40
C TYR A 121 -3.52 -13.37 11.97
N MET A 122 -2.67 -12.93 12.89
CA MET A 122 -1.66 -13.77 13.51
C MET A 122 -2.16 -14.40 14.80
N TYR A 123 -1.84 -15.70 14.96
CA TYR A 123 -2.23 -16.54 16.08
C TYR A 123 -1.04 -17.34 16.61
N LEU A 124 -1.10 -17.68 17.92
CA LEU A 124 -0.21 -18.63 18.56
C LEU A 124 -1.01 -19.85 19.03
N TRP A 125 -0.51 -21.05 18.72
CA TRP A 125 -0.98 -22.31 19.25
C TRP A 125 -0.01 -22.78 20.32
N SER A 126 -0.51 -23.08 21.51
CA SER A 126 0.31 -23.56 22.64
C SER A 126 -0.34 -24.74 23.33
N SER A 127 0.47 -25.60 23.97
CA SER A 127 -0.06 -26.71 24.75
C SER A 127 -0.98 -26.24 25.87
N LYS A 128 -1.98 -27.04 26.24
CA LYS A 128 -2.92 -26.69 27.32
C LYS A 128 -2.26 -26.57 28.70
N GLU A 129 -1.06 -27.14 28.86
CA GLU A 129 -0.35 -27.12 30.15
C GLU A 129 0.18 -25.71 30.51
N THR A 130 0.32 -24.83 29.52
CA THR A 130 0.84 -23.49 29.73
C THR A 130 -0.24 -22.45 29.42
N ASP A 131 -0.74 -21.77 30.46
CA ASP A 131 -1.61 -20.62 30.28
C ASP A 131 -0.77 -19.36 29.96
N LEU A 132 -0.88 -18.91 28.72
CA LEU A 132 -0.22 -17.70 28.22
C LEU A 132 -1.18 -16.52 28.11
N GLY A 133 -2.46 -16.71 28.40
CA GLY A 133 -3.49 -15.69 28.25
C GLY A 133 -3.25 -14.46 29.13
N GLY A 134 -3.51 -13.29 28.59
CA GLY A 134 -3.38 -12.03 29.32
C GLY A 134 -1.94 -11.61 29.62
N ARG A 135 -0.95 -12.18 28.91
CA ARG A 135 0.48 -11.87 29.10
C ARG A 135 1.10 -11.35 27.80
N VAL A 136 2.18 -10.60 27.93
CA VAL A 136 3.02 -10.16 26.82
C VAL A 136 4.23 -11.06 26.69
N ALA A 137 4.55 -11.43 25.45
CA ALA A 137 5.80 -12.12 25.13
C ALA A 137 6.47 -11.48 23.91
N GLU A 138 7.77 -11.62 23.86
CA GLU A 138 8.62 -11.25 22.74
C GLU A 138 8.68 -12.41 21.76
N PHE A 139 8.35 -12.16 20.49
CA PHE A 139 8.25 -13.18 19.45
C PHE A 139 9.30 -12.97 18.37
N LYS A 140 9.92 -14.05 17.91
CA LYS A 140 10.72 -14.11 16.68
C LYS A 140 9.94 -14.82 15.56
N PHE A 141 10.29 -14.50 14.31
CA PHE A 141 9.61 -14.98 13.10
C PHE A 141 10.53 -15.62 12.08
N VAL A 142 11.83 -15.60 12.33
CA VAL A 142 12.85 -16.14 11.44
C VAL A 142 13.79 -17.06 12.19
N ASN A 143 14.33 -18.05 11.47
CA ASN A 143 15.39 -18.92 11.92
C ASN A 143 16.74 -18.18 11.95
N LYS A 144 17.77 -18.83 12.50
CA LYS A 144 19.14 -18.29 12.51
C LYS A 144 19.73 -18.09 11.10
N ASP A 145 19.24 -18.80 10.10
CA ASP A 145 19.61 -18.65 8.69
C ASP A 145 18.81 -17.58 7.94
N GLY A 146 17.95 -16.82 8.65
CA GLY A 146 17.10 -15.79 8.07
C GLY A 146 15.81 -16.29 7.41
N SER A 147 15.59 -17.59 7.33
CA SER A 147 14.35 -18.14 6.77
C SER A 147 13.15 -17.94 7.69
N MET A 148 11.96 -17.75 7.11
CA MET A 148 10.73 -17.56 7.88
C MET A 148 10.34 -18.81 8.65
N LEU A 149 9.99 -18.64 9.92
CA LEU A 149 9.40 -19.69 10.75
C LEU A 149 7.97 -20.02 10.28
N LYS A 150 7.62 -21.30 10.34
CA LYS A 150 6.23 -21.75 10.10
C LYS A 150 5.26 -21.23 11.16
N LYS A 151 5.74 -21.07 12.39
CA LYS A 151 5.01 -20.54 13.55
C LYS A 151 5.88 -19.50 14.26
N PRO A 152 5.31 -18.44 14.83
CA PRO A 152 6.06 -17.53 15.70
C PRO A 152 6.54 -18.29 16.94
N GLU A 153 7.75 -18.00 17.40
CA GLU A 153 8.33 -18.58 18.61
C GLU A 153 8.49 -17.53 19.70
N ILE A 154 8.15 -17.89 20.92
CA ILE A 154 8.38 -17.05 22.09
C ILE A 154 9.88 -17.08 22.42
N VAL A 155 10.52 -15.91 22.41
CA VAL A 155 11.90 -15.72 22.86
C VAL A 155 11.94 -15.62 24.38
N ARG A 156 11.03 -14.81 24.95
CA ARG A 156 10.88 -14.63 26.41
C ARG A 156 9.52 -14.03 26.76
N MET A 157 9.12 -14.27 27.99
CA MET A 157 7.98 -13.56 28.57
C MET A 157 8.38 -12.14 28.98
N ARG A 158 7.49 -11.18 28.75
CA ARG A 158 7.68 -9.77 29.09
C ARG A 158 6.80 -9.42 30.27
N ASP A 159 7.23 -9.87 31.46
CA ASP A 159 6.49 -9.59 32.70
C ASP A 159 6.46 -8.10 33.05
N ASP A 160 7.49 -7.35 32.67
CA ASP A 160 7.53 -5.90 32.71
C ASP A 160 6.35 -5.28 31.94
N ARG A 161 6.17 -5.66 30.69
CA ARG A 161 5.09 -5.20 29.83
C ARG A 161 3.72 -5.69 30.25
N THR A 162 3.65 -6.94 30.73
CA THR A 162 2.41 -7.49 31.29
C THR A 162 1.94 -6.67 32.51
N ASN A 163 2.86 -6.24 33.36
CA ASN A 163 2.54 -5.40 34.52
C ASN A 163 2.14 -3.98 34.10
N ASP A 164 2.74 -3.41 33.03
CA ASP A 164 2.34 -2.12 32.48
C ASP A 164 0.87 -2.15 32.01
N ILE A 165 0.47 -3.22 31.31
CA ILE A 165 -0.93 -3.44 30.89
C ILE A 165 -1.88 -3.47 32.10
N ARG A 166 -1.52 -4.23 33.14
CA ARG A 166 -2.34 -4.32 34.39
C ARG A 166 -2.53 -2.98 35.08
N LYS A 167 -1.59 -2.03 34.88
CA LYS A 167 -1.69 -0.66 35.32
C LYS A 167 -2.42 0.27 34.34
N GLY A 168 -2.82 -0.24 33.18
CA GLY A 168 -3.44 0.53 32.12
C GLY A 168 -2.47 1.40 31.28
N GLU A 169 -1.17 1.10 31.30
CA GLU A 169 -0.15 1.98 30.74
C GLU A 169 0.29 1.62 29.34
N TYR A 170 0.45 0.30 28.98
CA TYR A 170 1.08 -0.08 27.72
C TYR A 170 0.76 -1.52 27.27
N PHE A 171 0.69 -1.76 25.93
CA PHE A 171 0.45 -3.08 25.34
C PHE A 171 1.62 -3.51 24.43
N GLY A 172 2.74 -3.98 24.96
CA GLY A 172 3.85 -4.45 24.14
C GLY A 172 4.29 -3.42 23.08
N ASN A 173 4.46 -3.85 21.83
CA ASN A 173 4.69 -2.90 20.74
C ASN A 173 3.40 -2.22 20.30
N ALA A 174 3.47 -0.90 20.01
CA ALA A 174 2.37 -0.21 19.35
C ALA A 174 2.19 -0.74 17.92
N LEU A 175 0.95 -0.83 17.44
CA LEU A 175 0.59 -1.40 16.14
C LEU A 175 1.45 -0.85 14.99
N ARG A 176 1.69 0.47 14.96
CA ARG A 176 2.58 1.10 13.99
C ARG A 176 3.97 0.46 13.96
N TYR A 177 4.56 0.25 15.13
CA TYR A 177 5.89 -0.34 15.22
C TYR A 177 5.89 -1.83 14.89
N SER A 178 4.84 -2.56 15.26
CA SER A 178 4.69 -3.96 14.87
C SER A 178 4.64 -4.12 13.35
N GLU A 179 3.88 -3.26 12.65
CA GLU A 179 3.81 -3.27 11.18
C GLU A 179 5.17 -2.90 10.53
N LEU A 180 5.88 -1.90 11.06
CA LEU A 180 7.19 -1.51 10.54
C LEU A 180 8.27 -2.55 10.82
N ILE A 181 8.29 -3.17 12.00
CA ILE A 181 9.21 -4.26 12.31
C ILE A 181 8.90 -5.47 11.43
N TRP A 182 7.61 -5.79 11.22
CA TRP A 182 7.22 -6.85 10.31
C TRP A 182 7.74 -6.59 8.89
N HIS A 183 7.61 -5.37 8.40
CA HIS A 183 8.17 -4.97 7.12
C HIS A 183 9.68 -5.21 7.06
N SER A 184 10.41 -4.82 8.10
CA SER A 184 11.86 -5.04 8.18
C SER A 184 12.24 -6.54 8.27
N ILE A 185 11.39 -7.36 8.88
CA ILE A 185 11.58 -8.82 8.92
C ILE A 185 11.39 -9.44 7.52
N LYS A 186 10.41 -8.98 6.78
CA LYS A 186 10.10 -9.48 5.43
C LYS A 186 11.10 -8.99 4.38
N HIS A 187 11.65 -7.80 4.58
CA HIS A 187 12.57 -7.13 3.67
C HIS A 187 13.78 -6.61 4.45
N PRO A 188 14.65 -7.52 4.93
CA PRO A 188 15.77 -7.13 5.78
C PRO A 188 16.83 -6.36 4.98
N LEU A 189 17.31 -5.27 5.56
CA LEU A 189 18.52 -4.64 5.10
C LEU A 189 19.71 -5.52 5.54
N THR A 190 20.41 -6.15 4.58
CA THR A 190 21.55 -7.01 4.91
C THR A 190 22.81 -6.20 5.19
N PHE A 191 23.79 -6.83 5.85
CA PHE A 191 25.06 -6.16 6.15
C PHE A 191 25.81 -5.75 4.86
N GLU A 192 25.73 -6.56 3.83
CA GLU A 192 26.32 -6.30 2.51
C GLU A 192 25.71 -5.05 1.86
N MET A 193 24.42 -4.84 2.00
CA MET A 193 23.73 -3.63 1.50
C MET A 193 24.20 -2.36 2.19
N LEU A 194 24.66 -2.40 3.45
CA LEU A 194 25.18 -1.23 4.15
C LEU A 194 26.49 -0.72 3.56
N GLY A 195 27.26 -1.59 2.89
CA GLY A 195 28.53 -1.25 2.23
C GLY A 195 28.42 -0.98 0.73
N SER A 196 27.26 -1.22 0.11
CA SER A 196 27.05 -1.00 -1.32
C SER A 196 26.79 0.49 -1.62
N ASN A 197 27.27 0.96 -2.77
CA ASN A 197 26.87 2.27 -3.27
C ASN A 197 25.36 2.24 -3.58
N MET A 198 24.59 3.08 -2.90
CA MET A 198 23.13 3.19 -3.03
C MET A 198 22.63 3.51 -4.45
N SER A 199 23.53 3.77 -5.42
CA SER A 199 23.18 4.02 -6.82
C SER A 199 22.53 2.81 -7.52
N ASP A 200 22.72 1.59 -7.00
CA ASP A 200 22.22 0.36 -7.62
C ASP A 200 20.90 -0.12 -6.98
N ILE A 201 20.47 0.49 -5.89
CA ILE A 201 19.16 0.26 -5.29
C ILE A 201 18.20 1.29 -5.92
N GLY A 202 17.83 1.07 -7.18
CA GLY A 202 16.91 1.92 -7.94
C GLY A 202 15.49 1.77 -7.41
N GLY A 203 15.13 2.47 -6.35
CA GLY A 203 13.74 2.64 -6.00
C GLY A 203 13.02 3.37 -7.13
N TYR A 204 11.87 2.85 -7.58
CA TYR A 204 11.02 3.43 -8.63
C TYR A 204 10.68 4.91 -8.36
N PHE A 205 10.65 5.30 -7.08
CA PHE A 205 10.32 6.65 -6.66
C PHE A 205 11.52 7.36 -6.05
N GLN A 206 12.23 8.17 -6.84
CA GLN A 206 13.21 9.10 -6.30
C GLN A 206 12.53 10.42 -5.92
N SER A 207 12.87 10.97 -4.75
CA SER A 207 12.36 12.26 -4.30
C SER A 207 13.14 13.39 -4.99
N ASN A 208 12.64 13.90 -6.09
CA ASN A 208 13.13 15.17 -6.63
C ASN A 208 12.34 16.32 -6.02
N SER A 209 13.02 17.19 -5.30
CA SER A 209 12.46 18.41 -4.71
C SER A 209 12.23 19.53 -5.75
N ASN A 210 12.26 19.24 -7.05
CA ASN A 210 12.15 20.25 -8.09
C ASN A 210 10.71 20.71 -8.27
N ASP A 211 10.53 22.01 -8.13
CA ASP A 211 9.28 22.76 -8.35
C ASP A 211 8.80 22.70 -9.81
N ASP A 212 9.66 22.26 -10.74
CA ASP A 212 9.41 22.23 -12.20
C ASP A 212 8.21 21.35 -12.60
N TYR A 213 7.81 20.42 -11.76
CA TYR A 213 6.67 19.52 -12.00
C TYR A 213 5.42 19.88 -11.18
N PHE A 214 5.44 21.02 -10.47
CA PHE A 214 4.33 21.40 -9.60
C PHE A 214 2.99 21.48 -10.36
N ALA A 215 2.97 22.22 -11.49
CA ALA A 215 1.74 22.43 -12.24
C ALA A 215 1.19 21.13 -12.85
N GLN A 216 2.07 20.25 -13.35
CA GLN A 216 1.70 18.94 -13.86
C GLN A 216 1.15 18.04 -12.74
N ARG A 217 1.80 17.98 -11.56
CA ARG A 217 1.29 17.24 -10.40
C ARG A 217 -0.06 17.79 -9.92
N ALA A 218 -0.24 19.12 -9.92
CA ALA A 218 -1.51 19.74 -9.56
C ALA A 218 -2.62 19.39 -10.55
N PHE A 219 -2.32 19.31 -11.85
CA PHE A 219 -3.26 18.85 -12.86
C PHE A 219 -3.64 17.38 -12.66
N ASN A 220 -2.68 16.47 -12.49
CA ASN A 220 -2.96 15.07 -12.21
C ASN A 220 -3.78 14.88 -10.92
N SER A 221 -3.48 15.67 -9.90
CA SER A 221 -4.27 15.72 -8.66
C SER A 221 -5.71 16.18 -8.90
N PHE A 222 -5.91 17.20 -9.76
CA PHE A 222 -7.23 17.67 -10.17
C PHE A 222 -8.01 16.56 -10.89
N VAL A 223 -7.41 15.90 -11.89
CA VAL A 223 -8.06 14.79 -12.62
C VAL A 223 -8.53 13.71 -11.67
N LYS A 224 -7.66 13.24 -10.77
CA LYS A 224 -8.03 12.22 -9.78
C LYS A 224 -9.18 12.66 -8.88
N ASN A 225 -9.19 13.92 -8.42
CA ASN A 225 -10.30 14.47 -7.65
C ASN A 225 -11.61 14.50 -8.43
N GLU A 226 -11.58 14.93 -9.70
CA GLU A 226 -12.77 14.97 -10.56
C GLU A 226 -13.31 13.56 -10.81
N LEU A 227 -12.46 12.57 -11.07
CA LEU A 227 -12.86 11.18 -11.27
C LEU A 227 -13.51 10.59 -10.01
N ILE A 228 -12.90 10.81 -8.85
CA ILE A 228 -13.47 10.36 -7.56
C ILE A 228 -14.81 11.05 -7.30
N SER A 229 -14.89 12.38 -7.46
CA SER A 229 -16.11 13.13 -7.16
C SER A 229 -17.25 12.82 -8.14
N THR A 230 -16.94 12.59 -9.42
CA THR A 230 -17.93 12.36 -10.46
C THR A 230 -18.47 10.93 -10.45
N TYR A 231 -17.57 9.94 -10.33
CA TYR A 231 -17.93 8.54 -10.53
C TYR A 231 -17.97 7.73 -9.23
N LEU A 232 -17.08 7.98 -8.26
CA LEU A 232 -16.95 7.11 -7.10
C LEU A 232 -17.69 7.63 -5.87
N ALA A 233 -17.58 8.91 -5.53
CA ALA A 233 -18.24 9.50 -4.38
C ALA A 233 -19.79 9.38 -4.42
N PRO A 234 -20.48 9.45 -5.57
CA PRO A 234 -21.91 9.22 -5.61
C PRO A 234 -22.37 7.84 -5.13
N LEU A 235 -21.47 6.84 -5.17
CA LEU A 235 -21.75 5.48 -4.70
C LEU A 235 -21.81 5.36 -3.16
N ILE A 236 -21.28 6.33 -2.44
CA ILE A 236 -21.17 6.34 -0.96
C ILE A 236 -22.54 6.48 -0.29
N LYS A 237 -23.55 7.00 -0.99
CA LYS A 237 -24.85 7.42 -0.44
C LYS A 237 -25.68 6.31 0.24
N GLN A 238 -25.24 5.05 0.28
CA GLN A 238 -26.02 3.90 0.73
C GLN A 238 -25.40 3.08 1.88
N GLY A 239 -24.50 3.63 2.66
CA GLY A 239 -24.00 2.97 3.88
C GLY A 239 -22.50 2.72 3.90
N LEU A 240 -22.03 1.55 3.51
CA LEU A 240 -20.60 1.23 3.55
C LEU A 240 -19.85 1.84 2.36
N ALA A 241 -19.01 2.84 2.63
CA ALA A 241 -18.19 3.50 1.64
C ALA A 241 -16.81 2.83 1.61
N SER A 242 -16.69 1.75 0.84
CA SER A 242 -15.45 0.99 0.69
C SER A 242 -14.82 1.22 -0.68
N ILE A 243 -13.49 1.36 -0.71
CA ILE A 243 -12.71 1.54 -1.93
C ILE A 243 -11.44 0.70 -1.88
N ILE A 244 -11.04 0.19 -3.05
CA ILE A 244 -9.74 -0.44 -3.25
C ILE A 244 -8.92 0.35 -4.28
N ASP A 245 -7.68 0.66 -3.95
CA ASP A 245 -6.69 1.31 -4.83
C ASP A 245 -5.64 0.28 -5.22
N LEU A 246 -5.63 -0.11 -6.49
CA LEU A 246 -4.76 -1.13 -7.06
C LEU A 246 -3.55 -0.45 -7.74
N GLY A 247 -2.34 -0.75 -7.30
CA GLY A 247 -1.15 -0.01 -7.68
C GLY A 247 -1.09 1.36 -6.98
N ALA A 248 -1.35 1.37 -5.68
CA ALA A 248 -1.47 2.57 -4.87
C ALA A 248 -0.16 3.36 -4.71
N GLY A 249 0.98 2.75 -5.09
CA GLY A 249 2.29 3.33 -4.91
C GLY A 249 2.53 3.75 -3.45
N LYS A 250 3.14 4.89 -3.25
CA LYS A 250 3.39 5.47 -1.91
C LYS A 250 2.12 5.98 -1.19
N GLY A 251 0.91 5.67 -1.68
CA GLY A 251 -0.37 6.05 -1.05
C GLY A 251 -0.71 7.53 -1.13
N GLN A 252 -0.35 8.20 -2.22
CA GLN A 252 -0.64 9.64 -2.39
C GLN A 252 -2.14 9.93 -2.45
N ASP A 253 -2.95 8.95 -2.83
CA ASP A 253 -4.41 9.08 -2.96
C ASP A 253 -5.17 8.71 -1.67
N LEU A 254 -4.50 8.16 -0.64
CA LEU A 254 -5.13 7.73 0.62
C LEU A 254 -5.95 8.85 1.29
N ALA A 255 -5.34 10.03 1.50
CA ALA A 255 -6.06 11.16 2.10
C ALA A 255 -7.21 11.64 1.21
N ARG A 256 -7.05 11.58 -0.11
CA ARG A 256 -8.03 12.02 -1.11
C ARG A 256 -9.31 11.19 -1.06
N VAL A 257 -9.19 9.85 -1.01
CA VAL A 257 -10.36 8.97 -0.95
C VAL A 257 -11.08 9.09 0.40
N ILE A 258 -10.35 9.28 1.50
CA ILE A 258 -10.95 9.51 2.82
C ILE A 258 -11.68 10.87 2.85
N ASP A 259 -11.06 11.93 2.33
CA ASP A 259 -11.68 13.26 2.21
C ASP A 259 -12.94 13.24 1.31
N ALA A 260 -13.02 12.30 0.36
CA ALA A 260 -14.20 12.08 -0.47
C ALA A 260 -15.33 11.31 0.26
N GLY A 261 -15.07 10.77 1.44
CA GLY A 261 -16.07 10.10 2.29
C GLY A 261 -15.97 8.58 2.35
N PHE A 262 -14.92 7.96 1.78
CA PHE A 262 -14.68 6.53 1.95
C PHE A 262 -14.18 6.23 3.36
N THR A 263 -14.78 5.24 4.02
CA THR A 263 -14.48 4.84 5.41
C THR A 263 -13.77 3.50 5.52
N GLU A 264 -13.81 2.68 4.47
CA GLU A 264 -13.08 1.42 4.35
C GLU A 264 -12.16 1.50 3.13
N VAL A 265 -10.86 1.61 3.35
CA VAL A 265 -9.87 1.85 2.29
C VAL A 265 -8.86 0.70 2.26
N THR A 266 -8.75 0.04 1.11
CA THR A 266 -7.71 -0.97 0.87
C THR A 266 -6.72 -0.44 -0.16
N MET A 267 -5.45 -0.36 0.21
CA MET A 267 -4.35 0.10 -0.64
C MET A 267 -3.49 -1.11 -1.01
N VAL A 268 -3.28 -1.32 -2.29
CA VAL A 268 -2.57 -2.49 -2.80
C VAL A 268 -1.40 -2.06 -3.68
N ASP A 269 -0.21 -2.58 -3.40
CA ASP A 269 0.96 -2.40 -4.26
C ASP A 269 1.88 -3.61 -4.17
N ARG A 270 2.75 -3.81 -5.16
CA ARG A 270 3.80 -4.84 -5.13
C ARG A 270 5.13 -4.33 -4.58
N ASP A 271 5.37 -3.03 -4.75
CA ASP A 271 6.65 -2.40 -4.43
C ASP A 271 6.85 -2.28 -2.92
N ILE A 272 7.98 -2.80 -2.46
CA ILE A 272 8.34 -2.89 -1.04
C ILE A 272 8.51 -1.50 -0.42
N ASP A 273 9.17 -0.59 -1.14
CA ASP A 273 9.41 0.78 -0.67
C ASP A 273 8.10 1.57 -0.65
N ALA A 274 7.20 1.30 -1.61
CA ALA A 274 5.87 1.86 -1.62
C ALA A 274 5.05 1.40 -0.40
N ILE A 275 5.09 0.12 -0.05
CA ILE A 275 4.42 -0.43 1.14
C ILE A 275 4.95 0.23 2.43
N TYR A 276 6.26 0.43 2.55
CA TYR A 276 6.84 1.14 3.69
C TYR A 276 6.28 2.56 3.84
N GLU A 277 6.25 3.32 2.74
CA GLU A 277 5.70 4.67 2.71
C GLU A 277 4.19 4.70 3.00
N LEU A 278 3.45 3.72 2.49
CA LEU A 278 2.02 3.53 2.79
C LEU A 278 1.78 3.34 4.29
N LEU A 279 2.56 2.47 4.95
CA LEU A 279 2.50 2.25 6.39
C LEU A 279 2.75 3.56 7.14
N GLN A 280 3.75 4.34 6.74
CA GLN A 280 4.02 5.65 7.33
C GLN A 280 2.84 6.62 7.15
N ARG A 281 2.25 6.68 5.95
CA ARG A 281 1.12 7.56 5.64
C ARG A 281 -0.13 7.21 6.41
N LYS A 282 -0.44 5.92 6.56
CA LYS A 282 -1.56 5.41 7.37
C LYS A 282 -1.58 6.05 8.76
N TYR A 283 -0.44 6.06 9.45
CA TYR A 283 -0.34 6.61 10.81
C TYR A 283 -0.18 8.13 10.86
N ASN A 284 0.43 8.73 9.83
CA ASN A 284 0.60 10.18 9.70
C ASN A 284 -0.56 10.88 9.00
N LEU A 285 -1.63 10.16 8.70
CA LEU A 285 -2.79 10.66 8.00
C LEU A 285 -3.36 11.91 8.67
N ARG A 286 -3.44 13.01 7.92
CA ARG A 286 -4.09 14.25 8.32
C ARG A 286 -5.43 14.33 7.60
N ILE A 287 -6.49 14.09 8.36
CA ILE A 287 -7.86 14.16 7.86
C ILE A 287 -8.35 15.59 8.06
N LYS A 288 -8.96 16.20 7.03
CA LYS A 288 -9.40 17.60 7.05
C LYS A 288 -10.52 17.83 8.03
N THR A 289 -11.41 16.87 8.20
CA THR A 289 -12.54 16.94 9.13
C THR A 289 -12.22 16.16 10.39
N LYS A 290 -12.40 16.78 11.59
CA LYS A 290 -12.08 16.18 12.87
C LYS A 290 -12.83 14.88 13.19
N ASP A 291 -13.99 14.69 12.56
CA ASP A 291 -14.89 13.57 12.81
C ASP A 291 -14.80 12.45 11.78
N THR A 292 -13.87 12.54 10.81
CA THR A 292 -13.69 11.50 9.80
C THR A 292 -12.72 10.46 10.32
N SER A 293 -13.18 9.21 10.39
CA SER A 293 -12.35 8.03 10.63
C SER A 293 -12.42 7.10 9.43
N ALA A 294 -11.37 6.32 9.19
CA ALA A 294 -11.35 5.34 8.13
C ALA A 294 -10.50 4.13 8.50
N SER A 295 -11.01 2.94 8.26
CA SER A 295 -10.23 1.70 8.30
C SER A 295 -9.30 1.67 7.09
N VAL A 296 -8.00 1.52 7.33
CA VAL A 296 -6.98 1.50 6.27
C VAL A 296 -6.26 0.17 6.28
N HIS A 297 -6.48 -0.60 5.23
CA HIS A 297 -5.84 -1.89 4.99
C HIS A 297 -4.79 -1.76 3.90
N ILE A 298 -3.62 -2.34 4.13
CA ILE A 298 -2.53 -2.37 3.16
C ILE A 298 -2.31 -3.83 2.77
N ARG A 299 -2.10 -4.11 1.48
CA ARG A 299 -1.82 -5.44 0.96
C ARG A 299 -0.68 -5.37 -0.05
N GLN A 300 0.26 -6.31 0.08
CA GLN A 300 1.31 -6.49 -0.93
C GLN A 300 0.86 -7.56 -1.92
N ILE A 301 0.66 -7.17 -3.17
CA ILE A 301 0.21 -8.07 -4.24
C ILE A 301 0.91 -7.68 -5.52
N ASP A 302 1.43 -8.67 -6.23
CA ASP A 302 1.86 -8.54 -7.62
C ASP A 302 0.71 -8.95 -8.54
N PHE A 303 0.21 -8.01 -9.35
CA PHE A 303 -0.87 -8.27 -10.31
C PHE A 303 -0.41 -9.08 -11.53
N GLU A 304 0.86 -9.42 -11.60
CA GLU A 304 1.38 -10.39 -12.55
C GLU A 304 1.18 -11.84 -12.08
N ASP A 305 0.85 -12.06 -10.82
CA ASP A 305 0.47 -13.37 -10.31
C ASP A 305 -0.90 -13.80 -10.85
N ALA A 306 -1.13 -15.10 -10.94
CA ALA A 306 -2.40 -15.63 -11.38
C ALA A 306 -3.52 -15.23 -10.41
N TYR A 307 -4.70 -14.94 -10.93
CA TYR A 307 -5.88 -14.57 -10.14
C TYR A 307 -6.15 -15.58 -9.01
N GLU A 308 -6.09 -16.88 -9.30
CA GLU A 308 -6.34 -17.96 -8.35
C GLU A 308 -5.32 -17.92 -7.19
N ASP A 309 -4.05 -17.64 -7.47
CA ASP A 309 -2.99 -17.52 -6.47
C ASP A 309 -3.18 -16.29 -5.59
N ILE A 310 -3.56 -15.16 -6.19
CA ILE A 310 -3.86 -13.93 -5.44
C ILE A 310 -5.00 -14.19 -4.44
N ILE A 311 -6.11 -14.77 -4.89
CA ILE A 311 -7.28 -15.02 -4.03
C ILE A 311 -6.97 -16.05 -2.95
N ALA A 312 -6.18 -17.08 -3.25
CA ALA A 312 -5.82 -18.11 -2.29
C ALA A 312 -4.88 -17.58 -1.18
N ASN A 313 -4.01 -16.65 -1.50
CA ASN A 313 -2.93 -16.22 -0.60
C ASN A 313 -3.16 -14.84 0.03
N THR A 314 -4.17 -14.09 -0.41
CA THR A 314 -4.44 -12.75 0.12
C THR A 314 -5.84 -12.66 0.72
N ASN A 315 -5.97 -11.87 1.77
CA ASN A 315 -7.27 -11.57 2.39
C ASN A 315 -7.79 -10.24 1.83
N LEU A 316 -8.17 -10.24 0.54
CA LEU A 316 -8.80 -9.09 -0.08
C LEU A 316 -10.28 -8.98 0.35
N PRO A 317 -10.79 -7.75 0.55
CA PRO A 317 -12.19 -7.55 0.84
C PRO A 317 -13.04 -7.89 -0.39
N THR A 318 -14.25 -8.38 -0.16
CA THR A 318 -15.29 -8.58 -1.18
C THR A 318 -16.47 -7.63 -0.94
N GLY A 319 -17.24 -7.36 -1.99
CA GLY A 319 -18.36 -6.43 -1.89
C GLY A 319 -17.96 -4.95 -1.78
N VAL A 320 -16.76 -4.61 -2.23
CA VAL A 320 -16.23 -3.24 -2.25
C VAL A 320 -17.03 -2.38 -3.20
N THR A 321 -17.30 -1.14 -2.81
CA THR A 321 -18.15 -0.20 -3.56
C THR A 321 -17.47 0.33 -4.81
N ALA A 322 -16.18 0.64 -4.71
CA ALA A 322 -15.41 1.28 -5.76
C ALA A 322 -14.00 0.71 -5.86
N GLY A 323 -13.44 0.72 -7.06
CA GLY A 323 -12.05 0.41 -7.33
C GLY A 323 -11.40 1.49 -8.17
N MET A 324 -10.11 1.69 -8.00
CA MET A 324 -9.32 2.54 -8.88
C MET A 324 -7.93 1.95 -9.13
N MET A 325 -7.34 2.29 -10.29
CA MET A 325 -5.97 1.97 -10.64
C MET A 325 -5.38 3.16 -11.41
N ASN A 326 -4.63 4.00 -10.73
CA ASN A 326 -4.10 5.22 -11.30
C ASN A 326 -2.66 5.04 -11.78
N PHE A 327 -2.43 5.21 -13.10
CA PHE A 327 -1.10 5.15 -13.73
C PHE A 327 -0.34 3.83 -13.45
N ALA A 328 -1.04 2.70 -13.44
CA ALA A 328 -0.43 1.40 -13.17
C ALA A 328 -0.83 0.29 -14.16
N ILE A 329 -1.97 0.40 -14.85
CA ILE A 329 -2.48 -0.67 -15.71
C ILE A 329 -1.56 -0.98 -16.91
N HIS A 330 -0.75 -0.02 -17.36
CA HIS A 330 0.18 -0.18 -18.48
C HIS A 330 1.28 -1.22 -18.19
N TYR A 331 1.59 -1.50 -16.91
CA TYR A 331 2.53 -2.59 -16.57
C TYR A 331 1.97 -3.98 -16.87
N LEU A 332 0.65 -4.11 -17.03
CA LEU A 332 -0.02 -5.38 -17.31
C LEU A 332 -0.40 -5.57 -18.78
N ALA A 333 -0.06 -4.59 -19.65
CA ALA A 333 -0.39 -4.66 -21.09
C ALA A 333 0.62 -5.51 -21.89
N HIS A 334 1.02 -6.64 -21.32
CA HIS A 334 1.86 -7.66 -21.95
C HIS A 334 1.34 -9.07 -21.62
N ASP A 335 1.78 -10.06 -22.40
CA ASP A 335 1.61 -11.46 -22.07
C ASP A 335 2.88 -11.99 -21.38
N LYS A 336 2.71 -12.88 -20.41
CA LYS A 336 3.84 -13.63 -19.87
C LYS A 336 4.20 -14.72 -20.89
N THR A 337 5.42 -14.62 -21.40
CA THR A 337 6.00 -15.60 -22.34
C THR A 337 6.26 -16.98 -21.72
N ASP A 338 6.02 -17.15 -20.43
CA ASP A 338 6.21 -18.40 -19.73
C ASP A 338 4.93 -19.25 -19.78
N HIS A 339 5.06 -20.51 -20.11
CA HIS A 339 4.10 -21.55 -20.51
C HIS A 339 2.72 -21.64 -19.80
N ASN A 340 2.43 -20.79 -18.85
CA ASN A 340 1.12 -20.60 -18.25
C ASN A 340 0.42 -19.40 -18.91
N LYS A 341 -0.54 -19.69 -19.78
CA LYS A 341 -1.37 -18.78 -20.58
C LYS A 341 -2.15 -17.69 -19.80
N ASN A 342 -1.65 -17.19 -18.70
CA ASN A 342 -2.30 -16.15 -17.93
C ASN A 342 -2.00 -14.79 -18.55
N LEU A 343 -3.04 -14.09 -18.94
CA LEU A 343 -2.96 -12.70 -19.35
C LEU A 343 -3.16 -11.83 -18.11
N PRO A 344 -2.12 -11.11 -17.61
CA PRO A 344 -2.22 -10.32 -16.38
C PRO A 344 -3.40 -9.35 -16.40
N MET A 345 -3.69 -8.75 -17.55
CA MET A 345 -4.83 -7.87 -17.74
C MET A 345 -6.17 -8.56 -17.51
N ASN A 346 -6.34 -9.79 -17.99
CA ASN A 346 -7.57 -10.55 -17.78
C ASN A 346 -7.72 -10.99 -16.32
N ASP A 347 -6.62 -11.39 -15.69
CA ASP A 347 -6.61 -11.78 -14.29
C ASP A 347 -6.87 -10.59 -13.37
N LEU A 348 -6.41 -9.38 -13.73
CA LEU A 348 -6.80 -8.15 -13.06
C LEU A 348 -8.33 -7.95 -13.10
N PHE A 349 -8.98 -8.07 -14.28
CA PHE A 349 -10.43 -7.89 -14.37
C PHE A 349 -11.22 -8.99 -13.65
N LYS A 350 -10.74 -10.23 -13.61
CA LYS A 350 -11.30 -11.29 -12.73
C LYS A 350 -11.20 -10.89 -11.25
N LEU A 351 -10.03 -10.39 -10.84
CA LEU A 351 -9.79 -9.92 -9.47
C LEU A 351 -10.73 -8.78 -9.10
N VAL A 352 -10.84 -7.77 -9.96
CA VAL A 352 -11.73 -6.62 -9.75
C VAL A 352 -13.20 -7.07 -9.70
N ASN A 353 -13.60 -8.03 -10.53
CA ASN A 353 -14.94 -8.62 -10.45
C ASN A 353 -15.16 -9.35 -9.12
N HIS A 354 -14.19 -10.12 -8.64
CA HIS A 354 -14.30 -10.80 -7.35
C HIS A 354 -14.47 -9.80 -6.18
N VAL A 355 -13.70 -8.71 -6.22
CA VAL A 355 -13.64 -7.72 -5.13
C VAL A 355 -14.85 -6.79 -5.11
N LEU A 356 -15.27 -6.27 -6.26
CA LEU A 356 -16.35 -5.29 -6.34
C LEU A 356 -17.74 -5.91 -6.14
N LYS A 357 -18.64 -5.16 -5.54
CA LYS A 357 -20.09 -5.49 -5.52
C LYS A 357 -20.72 -5.21 -6.88
N ALA A 358 -21.90 -5.80 -7.14
CA ALA A 358 -22.71 -5.47 -8.30
C ALA A 358 -23.01 -3.97 -8.34
N ASN A 359 -22.98 -3.37 -9.53
CA ASN A 359 -23.06 -1.93 -9.79
C ASN A 359 -21.90 -1.11 -9.17
N GLY A 360 -20.84 -1.73 -8.67
CA GLY A 360 -19.61 -1.06 -8.27
C GLY A 360 -18.86 -0.52 -9.49
N TYR A 361 -18.06 0.52 -9.30
CA TYR A 361 -17.30 1.15 -10.37
C TYR A 361 -15.81 0.92 -10.21
N PHE A 362 -15.14 0.71 -11.35
CA PHE A 362 -13.68 0.64 -11.45
C PHE A 362 -13.16 1.75 -12.37
N VAL A 363 -12.28 2.60 -11.87
CA VAL A 363 -11.68 3.73 -12.59
C VAL A 363 -10.21 3.45 -12.86
N ILE A 364 -9.79 3.62 -14.09
CA ILE A 364 -8.38 3.54 -14.48
C ILE A 364 -7.91 4.84 -15.10
N THR A 365 -6.62 5.17 -14.91
CA THR A 365 -5.92 6.22 -15.65
C THR A 365 -4.61 5.66 -16.20
N CYS A 366 -4.29 5.97 -17.46
CA CYS A 366 -3.06 5.49 -18.10
C CYS A 366 -2.69 6.39 -19.29
N PHE A 367 -1.55 6.15 -19.91
CA PHE A 367 -1.31 6.65 -21.26
C PHE A 367 -2.36 6.08 -22.23
N ASP A 368 -2.87 6.93 -23.11
CA ASP A 368 -3.66 6.52 -24.26
C ASP A 368 -2.74 5.86 -25.29
N GLY A 369 -2.80 4.53 -25.38
CA GLY A 369 -1.93 3.77 -26.27
C GLY A 369 -2.07 4.19 -27.74
N LYS A 370 -3.28 4.58 -28.18
CA LYS A 370 -3.49 5.07 -29.56
C LYS A 370 -2.82 6.42 -29.75
N ALA A 371 -2.97 7.35 -28.80
CA ALA A 371 -2.33 8.66 -28.89
C ALA A 371 -0.80 8.57 -28.89
N ILE A 372 -0.21 7.71 -28.07
CA ILE A 372 1.24 7.47 -28.06
C ILE A 372 1.68 6.77 -29.36
N PHE A 373 0.92 5.78 -29.84
CA PHE A 373 1.23 5.08 -31.08
C PHE A 373 1.27 6.05 -32.27
N ASP A 374 0.27 6.94 -32.37
CA ASP A 374 0.22 7.96 -33.43
C ASP A 374 1.33 9.00 -33.29
N LEU A 375 1.65 9.42 -32.05
CA LEU A 375 2.76 10.33 -31.75
C LEU A 375 4.12 9.79 -32.22
N LEU A 376 4.31 8.46 -32.15
CA LEU A 376 5.55 7.76 -32.52
C LEU A 376 5.50 7.11 -33.89
N SER A 377 4.50 7.42 -34.73
CA SER A 377 4.30 6.78 -36.03
C SER A 377 5.47 6.98 -37.00
N ASP A 378 6.05 8.16 -36.99
CA ASP A 378 7.12 8.62 -37.90
C ASP A 378 8.45 8.89 -37.19
N LYS A 379 8.57 8.54 -35.90
CA LYS A 379 9.75 8.80 -35.07
C LYS A 379 9.96 7.72 -34.00
N ASP A 380 11.20 7.53 -33.60
CA ASP A 380 11.58 6.56 -32.57
C ASP A 380 11.54 7.16 -31.14
N GLU A 381 11.55 8.49 -31.03
CA GLU A 381 11.50 9.20 -29.78
C GLU A 381 10.72 10.52 -29.90
N TRP A 382 9.84 10.77 -28.93
CA TRP A 382 9.30 12.08 -28.65
C TRP A 382 9.93 12.58 -27.34
N SER A 383 10.44 13.79 -27.34
CA SER A 383 11.02 14.39 -26.13
C SER A 383 10.88 15.90 -26.14
N THR A 384 10.87 16.48 -24.93
CA THR A 384 10.98 17.92 -24.76
C THR A 384 12.43 18.39 -24.93
N ASP A 385 12.65 19.65 -25.34
CA ASP A 385 14.00 20.20 -25.59
C ASP A 385 14.93 20.08 -24.38
N ASN A 386 14.40 20.23 -23.18
CA ASN A 386 15.15 20.09 -21.93
C ASN A 386 15.15 18.64 -21.37
N LYS A 387 14.63 17.68 -22.11
CA LYS A 387 14.43 16.28 -21.66
C LYS A 387 13.66 16.16 -20.35
N LYS A 388 12.73 17.08 -20.11
CA LYS A 388 11.81 16.99 -18.97
C LYS A 388 10.90 15.78 -19.09
N TYR A 389 10.43 15.50 -20.29
CA TYR A 389 9.68 14.31 -20.67
C TYR A 389 10.31 13.65 -21.90
N SER A 390 10.31 12.35 -21.96
CA SER A 390 10.69 11.61 -23.15
C SER A 390 9.95 10.27 -23.20
N ILE A 391 9.55 9.88 -24.40
CA ILE A 391 8.92 8.60 -24.70
C ILE A 391 9.63 8.01 -25.90
N LYS A 392 10.26 6.83 -25.73
CA LYS A 392 10.97 6.10 -26.76
C LYS A 392 10.17 4.90 -27.21
N LYS A 393 10.09 4.71 -28.52
CA LYS A 393 9.53 3.53 -29.15
C LYS A 393 10.41 2.31 -28.91
N ALA A 394 9.86 1.24 -28.41
CA ALA A 394 10.55 -0.03 -28.21
C ALA A 394 9.78 -1.22 -28.83
N TYR A 395 9.03 -0.94 -29.88
CA TYR A 395 8.29 -1.92 -30.69
C TYR A 395 8.52 -1.68 -32.19
N THR A 396 8.25 -2.68 -33.04
CA THR A 396 8.45 -2.60 -34.49
C THR A 396 7.16 -2.70 -35.28
N SER A 397 6.02 -3.02 -34.64
CA SER A 397 4.74 -3.17 -35.32
C SER A 397 4.28 -1.86 -35.99
N ALA A 398 3.75 -1.97 -37.20
CA ALA A 398 3.14 -0.86 -37.93
C ALA A 398 1.69 -0.57 -37.52
N GLU A 399 1.09 -1.43 -36.69
CA GLU A 399 -0.27 -1.29 -36.18
C GLU A 399 -0.29 -1.37 -34.65
N LEU A 400 -1.25 -0.71 -34.06
CA LEU A 400 -1.48 -0.81 -32.60
C LEU A 400 -2.00 -2.22 -32.28
N THR A 401 -1.20 -3.00 -31.56
CA THR A 401 -1.58 -4.35 -31.13
C THR A 401 -2.34 -4.33 -29.81
N SER A 402 -2.87 -5.47 -29.43
CA SER A 402 -3.57 -5.62 -28.13
C SER A 402 -2.62 -5.54 -26.94
N LEU A 403 -1.40 -6.11 -27.08
CA LEU A 403 -0.40 -6.28 -26.02
C LEU A 403 1.02 -6.16 -26.60
N ASN A 404 2.02 -6.11 -25.69
CA ASN A 404 3.46 -6.24 -25.97
C ASN A 404 4.10 -5.08 -26.75
N GLN A 405 3.43 -3.96 -26.92
CA GLN A 405 4.06 -2.77 -27.51
C GLN A 405 4.71 -1.93 -26.41
N ALA A 406 5.99 -2.19 -26.19
CA ALA A 406 6.77 -1.53 -25.17
C ALA A 406 7.22 -0.12 -25.55
N ILE A 407 7.24 0.77 -24.59
CA ILE A 407 7.84 2.10 -24.66
C ILE A 407 8.78 2.30 -23.46
N ASP A 408 9.80 3.12 -23.62
CA ASP A 408 10.65 3.55 -22.53
C ASP A 408 10.33 5.01 -22.21
N VAL A 409 9.86 5.28 -20.98
CA VAL A 409 9.35 6.58 -20.56
C VAL A 409 10.26 7.20 -19.52
N LEU A 410 10.64 8.46 -19.75
CA LEU A 410 11.30 9.29 -18.74
C LEU A 410 10.23 9.99 -17.91
N LEU A 411 10.07 9.56 -16.68
CA LEU A 411 9.05 10.08 -15.76
C LEU A 411 9.59 11.23 -14.91
N PRO A 412 8.72 12.18 -14.47
CA PRO A 412 9.14 13.33 -13.66
C PRO A 412 9.86 12.96 -12.34
N PHE A 413 9.65 11.76 -11.83
CA PHE A 413 10.20 11.27 -10.56
C PHE A 413 11.28 10.21 -10.73
N SER A 414 11.73 9.97 -11.98
CA SER A 414 12.64 8.85 -12.30
C SER A 414 14.13 9.16 -12.09
N GLY A 415 14.47 10.38 -11.66
CA GLY A 415 15.88 10.78 -11.50
C GLY A 415 16.71 10.72 -12.79
N GLY A 416 16.06 10.78 -13.95
CA GLY A 416 16.71 10.69 -15.27
C GLY A 416 16.78 9.26 -15.84
N SER A 417 16.20 8.28 -15.16
CA SER A 417 16.11 6.89 -15.65
C SER A 417 14.85 6.66 -16.47
N TYR A 418 14.97 5.83 -17.53
CA TYR A 418 13.83 5.39 -18.31
C TYR A 418 13.22 4.15 -17.68
N TYR A 419 11.88 4.11 -17.66
CA TYR A 419 11.11 2.95 -17.21
C TYR A 419 10.36 2.32 -18.38
N ARG A 420 10.35 0.99 -18.41
CA ARG A 420 9.62 0.23 -19.40
C ARG A 420 8.15 0.20 -19.06
N GLU A 421 7.32 0.65 -20.00
CA GLU A 421 5.86 0.60 -19.95
C GLU A 421 5.34 0.00 -21.24
N TYR A 422 4.04 -0.34 -21.30
CA TYR A 422 3.41 -0.91 -22.49
C TYR A 422 2.24 -0.05 -22.93
N LEU A 423 2.03 0.06 -24.24
CA LEU A 423 0.88 0.76 -24.80
C LEU A 423 -0.42 0.06 -24.40
N VAL A 424 -1.34 0.83 -23.88
CA VAL A 424 -2.66 0.35 -23.45
C VAL A 424 -3.65 0.52 -24.60
N ASN A 425 -4.03 -0.59 -25.23
CA ASN A 425 -5.08 -0.58 -26.24
C ASN A 425 -6.45 -0.61 -25.57
N MET A 426 -7.15 0.52 -25.56
CA MET A 426 -8.40 0.68 -24.82
C MET A 426 -9.53 -0.19 -25.38
N GLN A 427 -9.56 -0.48 -26.70
CA GLN A 427 -10.54 -1.40 -27.30
C GLN A 427 -10.34 -2.83 -26.81
N PHE A 428 -9.09 -3.24 -26.65
CA PHE A 428 -8.77 -4.55 -26.08
C PHE A 428 -9.16 -4.64 -24.60
N ILE A 429 -8.89 -3.59 -23.83
CA ILE A 429 -9.33 -3.51 -22.41
C ILE A 429 -10.85 -3.60 -22.30
N GLU A 430 -11.59 -2.87 -23.12
CA GLU A 430 -13.05 -2.95 -23.16
C GLU A 430 -13.54 -4.38 -23.42
N SER A 431 -12.93 -5.07 -24.38
CA SER A 431 -13.26 -6.47 -24.64
C SER A 431 -13.02 -7.39 -23.45
N ILE A 432 -11.85 -7.25 -22.77
CA ILE A 432 -11.56 -8.00 -21.55
C ILE A 432 -12.55 -7.66 -20.44
N ALA A 433 -12.85 -6.39 -20.24
CA ALA A 433 -13.79 -5.92 -19.22
C ALA A 433 -15.18 -6.53 -19.46
N ASN A 434 -15.69 -6.49 -20.69
CA ASN A 434 -16.98 -7.08 -21.05
C ASN A 434 -17.01 -8.59 -20.77
N ASN A 435 -15.96 -9.32 -21.13
CA ASN A 435 -15.83 -10.75 -20.86
C ASN A 435 -15.79 -11.09 -19.35
N ASN A 436 -15.45 -10.13 -18.52
CA ASN A 436 -15.39 -10.26 -17.05
C ASN A 436 -16.56 -9.55 -16.33
N GLY A 437 -17.67 -9.26 -17.04
CA GLY A 437 -18.89 -8.73 -16.44
C GLY A 437 -18.85 -7.23 -16.12
N PHE A 438 -18.08 -6.45 -16.87
CA PHE A 438 -18.05 -4.99 -16.78
C PHE A 438 -18.54 -4.34 -18.07
N GLU A 439 -19.15 -3.18 -17.93
CA GLU A 439 -19.48 -2.27 -19.02
C GLU A 439 -18.63 -1.02 -18.93
N MET A 440 -17.96 -0.62 -20.00
CA MET A 440 -17.25 0.66 -20.05
C MET A 440 -18.24 1.81 -20.24
N ILE A 441 -18.41 2.65 -19.22
CA ILE A 441 -19.39 3.74 -19.21
C ILE A 441 -18.76 5.10 -19.53
N ALA A 442 -17.45 5.23 -19.50
CA ALA A 442 -16.71 6.42 -19.93
C ALA A 442 -15.30 6.04 -20.37
N ASN A 443 -14.81 6.75 -21.41
CA ASN A 443 -13.43 6.71 -21.85
C ASN A 443 -13.11 8.08 -22.49
N GLU A 444 -12.25 8.86 -21.84
CA GLU A 444 -11.95 10.22 -22.29
C GLU A 444 -10.47 10.56 -22.12
N SER A 445 -9.96 11.40 -23.04
CA SER A 445 -8.61 11.95 -22.94
C SER A 445 -8.52 12.99 -21.82
N PHE A 446 -7.37 13.09 -21.17
CA PHE A 446 -7.05 14.16 -20.22
C PHE A 446 -7.07 15.56 -20.87
N ALA A 447 -7.00 15.67 -22.19
CA ALA A 447 -7.19 16.93 -22.91
C ALA A 447 -8.58 17.56 -22.63
N THR A 448 -9.62 16.77 -22.40
CA THR A 448 -10.93 17.28 -21.98
C THR A 448 -10.89 17.88 -20.59
N MET A 449 -10.14 17.27 -19.68
CA MET A 449 -9.93 17.72 -18.31
C MET A 449 -9.10 19.01 -18.22
N LEU A 450 -8.18 19.26 -19.15
CA LEU A 450 -7.40 20.50 -19.21
C LEU A 450 -8.29 21.74 -19.35
N ARG A 451 -9.40 21.64 -20.07
CA ARG A 451 -10.36 22.75 -20.20
C ARG A 451 -11.05 23.05 -18.88
N GLN A 452 -11.44 22.04 -18.13
CA GLN A 452 -12.01 22.22 -16.80
C GLN A 452 -10.98 22.75 -15.81
N PHE A 453 -9.74 22.23 -15.85
CA PHE A 453 -8.65 22.69 -15.02
C PHE A 453 -8.34 24.16 -15.23
N LYS A 454 -8.31 24.61 -16.50
CA LYS A 454 -8.15 26.04 -16.84
C LYS A 454 -9.22 26.91 -16.20
N LYS A 455 -10.48 26.46 -16.19
CA LYS A 455 -11.60 27.18 -15.58
C LYS A 455 -11.49 27.22 -14.05
N ASN A 456 -11.15 26.08 -13.43
CA ASN A 456 -11.17 25.93 -11.98
C ASN A 456 -9.88 26.41 -11.30
N ASN A 457 -8.74 26.31 -12.00
CA ASN A 457 -7.40 26.60 -11.48
C ASN A 457 -6.57 27.47 -12.45
N PRO A 458 -7.04 28.65 -12.89
CA PRO A 458 -6.40 29.43 -13.96
C PRO A 458 -4.96 29.81 -13.63
N LYS A 459 -4.65 30.11 -12.36
CA LYS A 459 -3.28 30.48 -11.94
C LYS A 459 -2.28 29.35 -12.12
N VAL A 460 -2.66 28.13 -11.79
CA VAL A 460 -1.80 26.95 -11.93
C VAL A 460 -1.76 26.50 -13.39
N TYR A 461 -2.88 26.55 -14.09
CA TYR A 461 -2.94 26.25 -15.53
C TYR A 461 -1.96 27.10 -16.35
N ASN A 462 -1.82 28.40 -16.02
CA ASN A 462 -0.90 29.29 -16.70
C ASN A 462 0.59 28.99 -16.41
N GLN A 463 0.90 28.15 -15.44
CA GLN A 463 2.25 27.65 -15.17
C GLN A 463 2.59 26.41 -16.02
N LEU A 464 1.58 25.74 -16.62
CA LEU A 464 1.82 24.64 -17.55
C LEU A 464 2.38 25.22 -18.86
N THR A 465 3.56 24.77 -19.24
CA THR A 465 4.10 25.03 -20.59
C THR A 465 3.26 24.32 -21.65
N ASP A 466 3.43 24.66 -22.90
CA ASP A 466 2.72 23.95 -23.98
C ASP A 466 3.16 22.47 -24.06
N MET A 467 4.42 22.18 -23.77
CA MET A 467 4.93 20.81 -23.65
C MET A 467 4.32 20.03 -22.45
N ASP A 468 4.11 20.70 -21.32
CA ASP A 468 3.38 20.09 -20.20
C ASP A 468 1.94 19.73 -20.60
N LYS A 469 1.26 20.61 -21.33
CA LYS A 469 -0.12 20.40 -21.81
C LYS A 469 -0.18 19.28 -22.85
N GLU A 470 0.80 19.21 -23.77
CA GLU A 470 0.93 18.13 -24.72
C GLU A 470 1.12 16.81 -24.00
N TYR A 471 2.12 16.72 -23.10
CA TYR A 471 2.42 15.52 -22.34
C TYR A 471 1.22 15.00 -21.53
N VAL A 472 0.56 15.85 -20.76
CA VAL A 472 -0.60 15.38 -19.97
C VAL A 472 -1.80 15.02 -20.83
N SER A 473 -1.90 15.54 -22.05
CA SER A 473 -2.95 15.17 -23.01
C SER A 473 -2.76 13.78 -23.62
N LEU A 474 -1.59 13.19 -23.45
CA LEU A 474 -1.31 11.79 -23.87
C LEU A 474 -1.94 10.75 -22.93
N TYR A 475 -2.52 11.18 -21.81
CA TYR A 475 -3.21 10.31 -20.87
C TYR A 475 -4.72 10.27 -21.14
N CYS A 476 -5.32 9.16 -20.73
CA CYS A 476 -6.77 8.97 -20.72
C CYS A 476 -7.23 8.36 -19.39
N PHE A 477 -8.53 8.35 -19.20
CA PHE A 477 -9.17 7.56 -18.16
C PHE A 477 -10.31 6.73 -18.75
N ALA A 478 -10.58 5.60 -18.11
CA ALA A 478 -11.78 4.82 -18.39
C ALA A 478 -12.49 4.46 -17.08
N VAL A 479 -13.81 4.33 -17.16
CA VAL A 479 -14.68 3.96 -16.05
C VAL A 479 -15.50 2.75 -16.45
N PHE A 480 -15.41 1.71 -15.63
CA PHE A 480 -16.12 0.44 -15.82
C PHE A 480 -17.14 0.26 -14.71
N LYS A 481 -18.33 -0.18 -15.07
CA LYS A 481 -19.40 -0.54 -14.14
C LYS A 481 -19.54 -2.04 -14.12
N LYS A 482 -19.49 -2.66 -12.94
CA LYS A 482 -19.79 -4.08 -12.77
C LYS A 482 -21.27 -4.33 -12.96
N GLN A 483 -21.60 -5.30 -13.81
CA GLN A 483 -22.97 -5.71 -14.13
C GLN A 483 -23.57 -6.62 -13.04
#